data_e1952e5ab13ae922fa1f465f3782a5cc
#
_entry.id   e1952e5ab13ae922fa1f465f3782a5cc
#
_cell.length_a   1.000
_cell.length_b   1.000
_cell.length_c   1.000
_cell.angle_alpha   90.00
_cell.angle_beta   90.00
_cell.angle_gamma   90.00
#
_symmetry.space_group_name_H-M   'P 1'
#
loop_
_entity.id
_entity.type
_entity.pdbx_description
1 polymer ?
#
loop_
_entity_poly.entity_id
_entity_poly.type
_entity_poly.pdbx_seq_one_letter_code
_entity_poly.pdbx_strand_id
1 'polypeptide(L)'
;MDEGWTRWVLEKYNFPLDTLHNQDIINGDLSQYSAIIIPSQSGSAILHGYADNTYPKEYSGGIGLNGLLALKEYAEKGGRIVALDESSDFLIEQLGLPIKNVVKNTPSTTFFIPGSLVRIDIETSDQLTFGMRKESVAYFVRSRAFDIIELRDTGEGGKETLKQRPPSQPVKILARYAKKDILLSGWAMGEEKNIGGKIAMAEVSLGRGSVVLIGFRPQFRAQPRNTFKLLFNSLY
;
A
#
# COMPACT_ATOMS: atom_id res chain seq x y z
N MET A 1 -0.59 -15.10 7.15
CA MET A 1 -1.68 -14.64 8.05
C MET A 1 -2.50 -13.53 7.39
N ASP A 2 -1.87 -12.48 6.85
CA ASP A 2 -2.60 -11.34 6.27
C ASP A 2 -3.41 -11.71 5.01
N GLU A 3 -2.91 -12.59 4.15
CA GLU A 3 -3.66 -13.14 3.01
C GLU A 3 -4.95 -13.83 3.47
N GLY A 4 -4.84 -14.83 4.35
CA GLY A 4 -5.99 -15.63 4.77
C GLY A 4 -7.10 -14.79 5.43
N TRP A 5 -6.74 -13.75 6.21
CA TRP A 5 -7.74 -12.84 6.77
C TRP A 5 -8.33 -11.89 5.74
N THR A 6 -7.54 -11.45 4.76
CA THR A 6 -8.03 -10.61 3.66
C THR A 6 -9.01 -11.39 2.81
N ARG A 7 -8.66 -12.62 2.42
CA ARG A 7 -9.52 -13.54 1.69
C ARG A 7 -10.81 -13.83 2.46
N TRP A 8 -10.70 -14.19 3.75
CA TRP A 8 -11.86 -14.45 4.59
C TRP A 8 -12.83 -13.25 4.65
N VAL A 9 -12.31 -12.02 4.77
CA VAL A 9 -13.16 -10.81 4.75
C VAL A 9 -13.86 -10.67 3.41
N LEU A 10 -13.17 -10.84 2.29
CA LEU A 10 -13.76 -10.72 0.96
C LEU A 10 -14.82 -11.79 0.72
N GLU A 11 -14.56 -13.05 1.06
CA GLU A 11 -15.51 -14.14 1.01
C GLU A 11 -16.77 -13.86 1.86
N LYS A 12 -16.56 -13.34 3.09
CA LYS A 12 -17.66 -13.01 4.00
C LYS A 12 -18.59 -11.93 3.46
N TYR A 13 -18.08 -11.05 2.61
CA TYR A 13 -18.83 -9.99 1.94
C TYR A 13 -19.21 -10.35 0.48
N ASN A 14 -19.06 -11.62 0.09
CA ASN A 14 -19.42 -12.18 -1.21
C ASN A 14 -18.70 -11.52 -2.41
N PHE A 15 -17.45 -11.08 -2.22
CA PHE A 15 -16.62 -10.67 -3.35
C PHE A 15 -16.18 -11.92 -4.13
N PRO A 16 -16.33 -11.95 -5.45
CA PRO A 16 -15.71 -12.98 -6.28
C PRO A 16 -14.19 -12.79 -6.22
N LEU A 17 -13.45 -13.85 -5.94
CA LEU A 17 -12.01 -13.80 -5.85
C LEU A 17 -11.37 -15.14 -6.21
N ASP A 18 -10.16 -15.06 -6.74
CA ASP A 18 -9.25 -16.17 -6.95
C ASP A 18 -7.99 -15.96 -6.10
N THR A 19 -7.43 -17.07 -5.60
CA THR A 19 -6.11 -17.04 -4.95
C THR A 19 -5.04 -17.29 -6.00
N LEU A 20 -4.18 -16.29 -6.24
CA LEU A 20 -3.07 -16.40 -7.19
C LEU A 20 -1.82 -16.92 -6.47
N HIS A 21 -1.22 -17.96 -7.03
CA HIS A 21 0.11 -18.44 -6.66
C HIS A 21 1.18 -17.76 -7.53
N ASN A 22 2.45 -17.91 -7.16
CA ASN A 22 3.57 -17.30 -7.87
C ASN A 22 3.56 -17.63 -9.38
N GLN A 23 3.25 -18.88 -9.74
CA GLN A 23 3.22 -19.30 -11.14
C GLN A 23 2.05 -18.71 -11.93
N ASP A 24 0.94 -18.44 -11.28
CA ASP A 24 -0.22 -17.78 -11.91
C ASP A 24 0.13 -16.33 -12.27
N ILE A 25 0.93 -15.66 -11.41
CA ILE A 25 1.42 -14.30 -11.68
C ILE A 25 2.48 -14.30 -12.78
N ILE A 26 3.40 -15.29 -12.77
CA ILE A 26 4.51 -15.36 -13.72
C ILE A 26 4.04 -15.72 -15.14
N ASN A 27 3.12 -16.67 -15.26
CA ASN A 27 2.75 -17.30 -16.53
C ASN A 27 1.28 -17.12 -16.91
N GLY A 28 0.44 -16.62 -15.98
CA GLY A 28 -0.99 -16.50 -16.19
C GLY A 28 -1.39 -15.25 -16.97
N ASP A 29 -2.61 -15.28 -17.48
CA ASP A 29 -3.26 -14.09 -18.04
C ASP A 29 -3.91 -13.28 -16.91
N LEU A 30 -3.24 -12.20 -16.49
CA LEU A 30 -3.73 -11.33 -15.44
C LEU A 30 -4.85 -10.38 -15.92
N SER A 31 -5.10 -10.26 -17.23
CA SER A 31 -6.07 -9.31 -17.79
C SER A 31 -7.52 -9.63 -17.42
N GLN A 32 -7.79 -10.85 -16.97
CA GLN A 32 -9.11 -11.29 -16.50
C GLN A 32 -9.50 -10.71 -15.14
N TYR A 33 -8.54 -10.18 -14.37
CA TYR A 33 -8.78 -9.62 -13.05
C TYR A 33 -8.94 -8.09 -13.11
N SER A 34 -9.96 -7.55 -12.44
CA SER A 34 -10.17 -6.11 -12.30
C SER A 34 -9.18 -5.48 -11.33
N ALA A 35 -8.80 -6.22 -10.29
CA ALA A 35 -7.81 -5.79 -9.32
C ALA A 35 -7.01 -6.99 -8.77
N ILE A 36 -5.74 -6.75 -8.46
CA ILE A 36 -4.85 -7.71 -7.78
C ILE A 36 -4.49 -7.13 -6.42
N ILE A 37 -4.80 -7.86 -5.33
CA ILE A 37 -4.46 -7.46 -3.98
C ILE A 37 -3.16 -8.15 -3.57
N ILE A 38 -2.21 -7.37 -3.07
CA ILE A 38 -0.99 -7.88 -2.42
C ILE A 38 -1.14 -7.63 -0.92
N PRO A 39 -1.49 -8.65 -0.11
CA PRO A 39 -1.58 -8.53 1.34
C PRO A 39 -0.25 -8.13 1.97
N SER A 40 -0.28 -7.68 3.23
CA SER A 40 0.93 -7.27 3.93
C SER A 40 1.97 -8.39 4.00
N GLN A 41 3.08 -8.19 3.30
CA GLN A 41 4.20 -9.12 3.22
C GLN A 41 5.48 -8.35 2.85
N SER A 42 6.63 -8.81 3.33
CA SER A 42 7.91 -8.15 3.00
C SER A 42 8.25 -8.29 1.52
N GLY A 43 8.89 -7.25 0.95
CA GLY A 43 9.31 -7.27 -0.44
C GLY A 43 10.23 -8.45 -0.77
N SER A 44 11.09 -8.84 0.16
CA SER A 44 11.94 -10.03 -0.01
C SER A 44 11.13 -11.32 -0.12
N ALA A 45 10.09 -11.47 0.72
CA ALA A 45 9.22 -12.64 0.67
C ALA A 45 8.35 -12.68 -0.61
N ILE A 46 7.95 -11.51 -1.13
CA ILE A 46 7.22 -11.43 -2.41
C ILE A 46 8.16 -11.82 -3.56
N LEU A 47 9.35 -11.23 -3.61
CA LEU A 47 10.27 -11.37 -4.75
C LEU A 47 10.99 -12.72 -4.77
N HIS A 48 11.47 -13.18 -3.60
CA HIS A 48 12.31 -14.36 -3.46
C HIS A 48 11.59 -15.55 -2.83
N GLY A 49 10.54 -15.30 -2.05
CA GLY A 49 9.75 -16.33 -1.36
C GLY A 49 10.53 -17.09 -0.31
N TYR A 50 10.12 -18.33 -0.10
CA TYR A 50 10.82 -19.27 0.78
C TYR A 50 11.84 -20.08 0.01
N ALA A 51 12.95 -20.43 0.68
CA ALA A 51 13.99 -21.24 0.08
C ALA A 51 13.46 -22.64 -0.33
N ASP A 52 14.02 -23.17 -1.41
CA ASP A 52 13.74 -24.52 -1.84
C ASP A 52 14.01 -25.52 -0.70
N ASN A 53 13.18 -26.55 -0.62
CA ASN A 53 13.20 -27.61 0.41
C ASN A 53 12.71 -27.19 1.83
N THR A 54 12.26 -25.96 2.03
CA THR A 54 11.62 -25.52 3.28
C THR A 54 10.13 -25.83 3.30
N TYR A 55 9.48 -25.70 2.13
CA TYR A 55 8.07 -25.95 1.91
C TYR A 55 7.86 -26.74 0.60
N PRO A 56 6.64 -27.31 0.37
CA PRO A 56 6.30 -27.88 -0.94
C PRO A 56 6.56 -26.90 -2.08
N LYS A 57 6.92 -27.42 -3.26
CA LYS A 57 7.34 -26.59 -4.42
C LYS A 57 6.35 -25.50 -4.79
N GLU A 58 5.06 -25.76 -4.67
CA GLU A 58 3.99 -24.79 -4.96
C GLU A 58 3.99 -23.58 -4.05
N TYR A 59 4.64 -23.67 -2.87
CA TYR A 59 4.77 -22.58 -1.88
C TYR A 59 6.22 -22.08 -1.73
N SER A 60 7.15 -22.62 -2.52
CA SER A 60 8.55 -22.21 -2.50
C SER A 60 8.84 -21.19 -3.60
N GLY A 61 9.89 -20.40 -3.39
CA GLY A 61 10.23 -19.30 -4.30
C GLY A 61 9.27 -18.12 -4.18
N GLY A 62 9.57 -17.07 -4.94
CA GLY A 62 8.76 -15.86 -5.07
C GLY A 62 8.37 -15.61 -6.51
N ILE A 63 7.80 -14.42 -6.78
CA ILE A 63 7.40 -14.06 -8.15
C ILE A 63 8.60 -13.73 -9.05
N GLY A 64 9.78 -13.43 -8.48
CA GLY A 64 10.97 -13.04 -9.21
C GLY A 64 10.78 -11.82 -10.10
N LEU A 65 11.74 -11.58 -10.99
CA LEU A 65 11.64 -10.46 -11.94
C LEU A 65 10.54 -10.67 -12.98
N ASN A 66 10.28 -11.90 -13.40
CA ASN A 66 9.23 -12.18 -14.39
C ASN A 66 7.85 -11.84 -13.84
N GLY A 67 7.55 -12.23 -12.60
CA GLY A 67 6.27 -11.86 -11.96
C GLY A 67 6.16 -10.36 -11.69
N LEU A 68 7.27 -9.70 -11.33
CA LEU A 68 7.29 -8.24 -11.20
C LEU A 68 6.97 -7.55 -12.53
N LEU A 69 7.57 -8.01 -13.63
CA LEU A 69 7.30 -7.47 -14.96
C LEU A 69 5.84 -7.72 -15.38
N ALA A 70 5.30 -8.91 -15.08
CA ALA A 70 3.90 -9.24 -15.36
C ALA A 70 2.93 -8.31 -14.58
N LEU A 71 3.20 -8.06 -13.29
CA LEU A 71 2.41 -7.11 -12.49
C LEU A 71 2.50 -5.67 -13.04
N LYS A 72 3.70 -5.25 -13.44
CA LYS A 72 3.89 -3.93 -14.05
C LYS A 72 3.10 -3.81 -15.34
N GLU A 73 3.23 -4.77 -16.23
CA GLU A 73 2.52 -4.81 -17.51
C GLU A 73 0.99 -4.83 -17.32
N TYR A 74 0.50 -5.62 -16.35
CA TYR A 74 -0.89 -5.65 -15.96
C TYR A 74 -1.40 -4.26 -15.57
N ALA A 75 -0.69 -3.54 -14.69
CA ALA A 75 -1.07 -2.18 -14.31
C ALA A 75 -0.98 -1.21 -15.50
N GLU A 76 0.11 -1.25 -16.30
CA GLU A 76 0.27 -0.37 -17.47
C GLU A 76 -0.83 -0.57 -18.52
N LYS A 77 -1.40 -1.77 -18.62
CA LYS A 77 -2.52 -2.10 -19.53
C LYS A 77 -3.90 -1.72 -19.00
N GLY A 78 -4.02 -1.27 -17.77
CA GLY A 78 -5.28 -0.78 -17.20
C GLY A 78 -5.73 -1.52 -15.94
N GLY A 79 -4.98 -2.51 -15.48
CA GLY A 79 -5.26 -3.23 -14.24
C GLY A 79 -4.96 -2.37 -12.99
N ARG A 80 -5.53 -2.75 -11.87
CA ARG A 80 -5.29 -2.11 -10.58
C ARG A 80 -4.57 -3.04 -9.63
N ILE A 81 -3.48 -2.59 -9.02
CA ILE A 81 -2.78 -3.32 -7.96
C ILE A 81 -3.05 -2.62 -6.63
N VAL A 82 -3.52 -3.36 -5.63
CA VAL A 82 -3.81 -2.86 -4.28
C VAL A 82 -2.79 -3.44 -3.31
N ALA A 83 -1.88 -2.61 -2.81
CA ALA A 83 -0.87 -3.00 -1.83
C ALA A 83 -1.31 -2.63 -0.42
N LEU A 84 -1.25 -3.61 0.49
CA LEU A 84 -1.65 -3.43 1.88
C LEU A 84 -0.42 -3.38 2.78
N ASP A 85 -0.30 -2.30 3.57
CA ASP A 85 0.72 -2.12 4.60
C ASP A 85 2.14 -2.38 4.06
N GLU A 86 2.81 -3.45 4.46
CA GLU A 86 4.21 -3.73 4.12
C GLU A 86 4.47 -3.94 2.62
N SER A 87 3.52 -4.52 1.90
CA SER A 87 3.65 -4.72 0.45
C SER A 87 3.67 -3.41 -0.35
N SER A 88 3.25 -2.29 0.25
CA SER A 88 3.40 -0.97 -0.37
C SER A 88 4.86 -0.61 -0.62
N ASP A 89 5.76 -0.95 0.32
CA ASP A 89 7.20 -0.69 0.16
C ASP A 89 7.76 -1.43 -1.07
N PHE A 90 7.31 -2.67 -1.29
CA PHE A 90 7.72 -3.47 -2.45
C PHE A 90 7.35 -2.79 -3.77
N LEU A 91 6.09 -2.37 -3.94
CA LEU A 91 5.67 -1.72 -5.18
C LEU A 91 6.31 -0.34 -5.38
N ILE A 92 6.46 0.43 -4.31
CA ILE A 92 7.15 1.73 -4.36
C ILE A 92 8.56 1.56 -4.91
N GLU A 93 9.32 0.61 -4.40
CA GLU A 93 10.72 0.41 -4.74
C GLU A 93 10.89 -0.26 -6.10
N GLN A 94 10.12 -1.32 -6.37
CA GLN A 94 10.29 -2.10 -7.58
C GLN A 94 9.70 -1.44 -8.83
N LEU A 95 8.64 -0.65 -8.69
CA LEU A 95 8.03 0.08 -9.81
C LEU A 95 8.51 1.53 -9.92
N GLY A 96 9.37 1.99 -9.00
CA GLY A 96 9.90 3.35 -8.99
C GLY A 96 8.79 4.40 -8.84
N LEU A 97 7.82 4.16 -7.97
CA LEU A 97 6.70 5.09 -7.77
C LEU A 97 7.19 6.38 -7.11
N PRO A 98 6.61 7.56 -7.46
CA PRO A 98 7.06 8.87 -6.96
C PRO A 98 6.62 9.14 -5.51
N ILE A 99 6.65 8.13 -4.69
CA ILE A 99 6.27 8.11 -3.27
C ILE A 99 7.37 7.42 -2.46
N LYS A 100 7.58 7.84 -1.23
CA LYS A 100 8.50 7.21 -0.29
C LYS A 100 7.83 6.92 1.04
N ASN A 101 8.20 5.83 1.69
CA ASN A 101 7.85 5.54 3.08
C ASN A 101 8.77 6.34 4.01
N VAL A 102 8.21 7.30 4.74
CA VAL A 102 8.98 8.22 5.59
C VAL A 102 9.36 7.62 6.94
N VAL A 103 8.77 6.49 7.31
CA VAL A 103 9.06 5.80 8.59
C VAL A 103 9.91 4.54 8.44
N LYS A 104 10.29 4.15 7.21
CA LYS A 104 10.98 2.90 6.89
C LYS A 104 12.23 2.64 7.76
N ASN A 105 13.04 3.65 7.99
CA ASN A 105 14.31 3.53 8.71
C ASN A 105 14.32 4.32 10.03
N THR A 106 13.14 4.65 10.56
CA THR A 106 13.07 5.38 11.82
C THR A 106 13.35 4.44 12.99
N PRO A 107 14.31 4.78 13.88
CA PRO A 107 14.62 3.94 15.03
C PRO A 107 13.40 3.74 15.94
N SER A 108 13.20 2.52 16.44
CA SER A 108 12.10 2.20 17.36
C SER A 108 12.17 2.96 18.70
N THR A 109 13.32 3.55 19.00
CA THR A 109 13.52 4.45 20.16
C THR A 109 12.95 5.85 19.97
N THR A 110 12.60 6.24 18.73
CA THR A 110 12.06 7.56 18.39
C THR A 110 10.66 7.50 17.77
N PHE A 111 10.31 6.39 17.18
CA PHE A 111 8.99 6.14 16.61
C PHE A 111 8.61 4.68 16.75
N PHE A 112 7.55 4.42 17.49
CA PHE A 112 7.07 3.06 17.67
C PHE A 112 5.57 3.02 17.98
N ILE A 113 4.81 2.29 17.15
CA ILE A 113 3.38 2.02 17.33
C ILE A 113 3.18 0.52 17.11
N PRO A 114 3.10 -0.26 18.20
CA PRO A 114 3.07 -1.74 18.13
C PRO A 114 1.72 -2.34 17.74
N GLY A 115 0.65 -1.53 17.79
CA GLY A 115 -0.73 -1.94 17.49
C GLY A 115 -1.70 -0.99 18.19
N SER A 116 -2.12 0.05 17.49
CA SER A 116 -2.96 1.11 18.05
C SER A 116 -3.97 1.61 17.04
N LEU A 117 -5.03 2.22 17.53
CA LEU A 117 -6.00 2.93 16.71
C LEU A 117 -5.55 4.37 16.55
N VAL A 118 -5.39 4.80 15.31
CA VAL A 118 -4.95 6.14 14.95
C VAL A 118 -5.98 6.86 14.09
N ARG A 119 -6.07 8.17 14.25
CA ARG A 119 -6.95 9.04 13.48
C ARG A 119 -6.40 9.25 12.08
N ILE A 120 -7.27 9.13 11.09
CA ILE A 120 -6.99 9.45 9.69
C ILE A 120 -8.05 10.41 9.14
N ASP A 121 -7.60 11.32 8.29
CA ASP A 121 -8.43 12.24 7.51
C ASP A 121 -8.59 11.71 6.09
N ILE A 122 -9.82 11.55 5.62
CA ILE A 122 -10.18 10.95 4.34
C ILE A 122 -10.60 12.05 3.35
N GLU A 123 -10.11 11.97 2.11
CA GLU A 123 -10.66 12.71 0.98
C GLU A 123 -11.93 12.02 0.49
N THR A 124 -13.11 12.59 0.82
CA THR A 124 -14.40 11.91 0.64
C THR A 124 -15.04 12.11 -0.73
N SER A 125 -14.46 12.92 -1.61
CA SER A 125 -14.97 13.18 -2.95
C SER A 125 -14.56 12.12 -3.98
N ASP A 126 -13.70 11.17 -3.59
CA ASP A 126 -13.16 10.16 -4.50
C ASP A 126 -13.94 8.83 -4.42
N GLN A 127 -13.98 8.09 -5.55
CA GLN A 127 -14.64 6.80 -5.62
C GLN A 127 -13.99 5.75 -4.69
N LEU A 128 -12.67 5.78 -4.54
CA LEU A 128 -11.94 4.85 -3.67
C LEU A 128 -12.22 5.07 -2.18
N THR A 129 -12.80 6.21 -1.83
CA THR A 129 -13.18 6.55 -0.45
C THR A 129 -14.69 6.70 -0.27
N PHE A 130 -15.46 6.26 -1.25
CA PHE A 130 -16.92 6.36 -1.22
C PHE A 130 -17.51 5.75 0.05
N GLY A 131 -18.44 6.49 0.67
CA GLY A 131 -19.12 6.06 1.90
C GLY A 131 -18.26 6.12 3.17
N MET A 132 -17.03 6.66 3.09
CA MET A 132 -16.23 6.96 4.27
C MET A 132 -16.63 8.28 4.91
N ARG A 133 -16.35 8.42 6.20
CA ARG A 133 -16.42 9.71 6.91
C ARG A 133 -15.10 10.45 6.74
N LYS A 134 -15.16 11.79 6.74
CA LYS A 134 -13.97 12.66 6.65
C LYS A 134 -12.93 12.32 7.72
N GLU A 135 -13.36 12.13 8.95
CA GLU A 135 -12.53 11.59 10.02
C GLU A 135 -12.83 10.11 10.21
N SER A 136 -11.81 9.32 10.27
CA SER A 136 -11.91 7.87 10.43
C SER A 136 -10.78 7.32 11.29
N VAL A 137 -10.75 6.01 11.48
CA VAL A 137 -9.82 5.33 12.37
C VAL A 137 -9.12 4.22 11.61
N ALA A 138 -7.80 4.19 11.64
CA ALA A 138 -6.99 3.12 11.09
C ALA A 138 -6.32 2.31 12.20
N TYR A 139 -6.12 1.01 11.96
CA TYR A 139 -5.29 0.16 12.81
C TYR A 139 -3.84 0.23 12.32
N PHE A 140 -2.98 0.78 13.15
CA PHE A 140 -1.56 0.96 12.87
C PHE A 140 -0.74 -0.03 13.69
N VAL A 141 0.00 -0.90 13.03
CA VAL A 141 0.92 -1.87 13.66
C VAL A 141 2.24 -1.88 12.89
N ARG A 142 3.19 -1.06 13.31
CA ARG A 142 4.43 -0.82 12.55
C ARG A 142 4.15 -0.53 11.08
N SER A 143 3.07 0.18 10.82
CA SER A 143 2.54 0.46 9.48
C SER A 143 3.34 1.55 8.77
N ARG A 144 2.90 1.94 7.57
CA ARG A 144 3.62 2.84 6.67
C ARG A 144 2.98 4.23 6.68
N ALA A 145 3.81 5.21 6.46
CA ALA A 145 3.38 6.58 6.21
C ALA A 145 4.18 7.12 5.02
N PHE A 146 3.50 7.79 4.11
CA PHE A 146 4.13 8.14 2.85
C PHE A 146 4.27 9.66 2.68
N ASP A 147 5.19 10.03 1.78
CA ASP A 147 5.32 11.37 1.24
C ASP A 147 5.66 11.29 -0.25
N ILE A 148 5.33 12.33 -0.99
CA ILE A 148 5.69 12.43 -2.41
C ILE A 148 7.18 12.72 -2.50
N ILE A 149 7.87 12.08 -3.45
CA ILE A 149 9.27 12.38 -3.74
C ILE A 149 9.31 13.68 -4.56
N GLU A 150 9.84 14.75 -3.97
CA GLU A 150 10.14 15.98 -4.69
C GLU A 150 11.40 15.78 -5.53
N LEU A 151 11.27 15.90 -6.84
CA LEU A 151 12.42 15.89 -7.74
C LEU A 151 13.11 17.27 -7.63
N ARG A 152 14.35 17.28 -7.15
CA ARG A 152 15.19 18.47 -7.20
C ARG A 152 15.76 18.62 -8.60
N ASP A 153 15.44 19.72 -9.28
CA ASP A 153 16.09 20.08 -10.54
C ASP A 153 17.39 20.82 -10.19
N THR A 154 18.52 20.20 -10.44
CA THR A 154 19.83 20.86 -10.39
C THR A 154 20.00 21.62 -11.71
N GLY A 155 19.41 22.82 -11.80
CA GLY A 155 19.63 23.71 -12.94
C GLY A 155 21.11 24.07 -13.11
N GLU A 156 21.57 24.21 -14.34
CA GLU A 156 22.87 24.76 -14.68
C GLU A 156 23.03 26.12 -14.00
N GLY A 157 23.90 26.20 -13.00
CA GLY A 157 24.18 27.44 -12.27
C GLY A 157 24.08 27.38 -10.74
N GLY A 158 23.86 26.22 -10.14
CA GLY A 158 24.00 26.02 -8.68
C GLY A 158 22.97 26.71 -7.78
N LYS A 159 21.89 27.29 -8.33
CA LYS A 159 20.74 27.74 -7.56
C LYS A 159 19.67 26.64 -7.54
N GLU A 160 19.51 25.99 -6.38
CA GLU A 160 18.40 25.08 -6.13
C GLU A 160 17.07 25.83 -6.23
N THR A 161 16.40 25.70 -7.36
CA THR A 161 15.00 26.09 -7.48
C THR A 161 14.15 24.83 -7.38
N LEU A 162 13.33 24.74 -6.35
CA LEU A 162 12.31 23.72 -6.20
C LEU A 162 11.25 23.93 -7.30
N LYS A 163 11.51 23.44 -8.50
CA LYS A 163 10.46 23.30 -9.51
C LYS A 163 9.78 21.97 -9.27
N GLN A 164 8.54 22.03 -8.81
CA GLN A 164 7.65 20.88 -8.85
C GLN A 164 7.45 20.50 -10.32
N ARG A 165 8.29 19.62 -10.84
CA ARG A 165 7.98 18.91 -12.07
C ARG A 165 6.79 18.01 -11.72
N PRO A 166 5.65 18.09 -12.43
CA PRO A 166 4.58 17.13 -12.18
C PRO A 166 5.21 15.74 -12.29
N PRO A 167 4.98 14.87 -11.31
CA PRO A 167 5.48 13.51 -11.38
C PRO A 167 5.03 12.91 -12.71
N SER A 168 5.91 12.17 -13.37
CA SER A 168 5.57 11.43 -14.62
C SER A 168 4.39 10.46 -14.38
N GLN A 169 4.08 10.19 -13.13
CA GLN A 169 2.98 9.38 -12.65
C GLN A 169 2.16 10.21 -11.63
N PRO A 170 0.94 10.65 -11.98
CA PRO A 170 0.09 11.39 -11.07
C PRO A 170 -0.19 10.62 -9.78
N VAL A 171 -0.08 11.33 -8.66
CA VAL A 171 -0.36 10.80 -7.31
C VAL A 171 -1.62 11.46 -6.78
N LYS A 172 -2.64 10.66 -6.49
CA LYS A 172 -3.86 11.09 -5.84
C LYS A 172 -3.82 10.69 -4.36
N ILE A 173 -3.96 11.66 -3.47
CA ILE A 173 -3.94 11.42 -2.02
C ILE A 173 -5.37 11.16 -1.56
N LEU A 174 -5.62 10.00 -0.97
CA LEU A 174 -6.93 9.52 -0.56
C LEU A 174 -7.16 9.61 0.95
N ALA A 175 -6.08 9.46 1.74
CA ALA A 175 -6.13 9.64 3.18
C ALA A 175 -4.78 10.13 3.73
N ARG A 176 -4.84 10.86 4.83
CA ARG A 176 -3.67 11.27 5.63
C ARG A 176 -3.86 10.85 7.08
N TYR A 177 -2.79 10.58 7.78
CA TYR A 177 -2.82 10.58 9.24
C TYR A 177 -3.12 11.99 9.73
N ALA A 178 -3.93 12.12 10.79
CA ALA A 178 -4.24 13.43 11.37
C ALA A 178 -2.95 14.16 11.78
N LYS A 179 -2.97 15.49 11.77
CA LYS A 179 -1.77 16.28 12.13
C LYS A 179 -1.49 16.28 13.63
N LYS A 180 -2.55 16.22 14.45
CA LYS A 180 -2.50 16.22 15.92
C LYS A 180 -3.52 15.24 16.45
N ASP A 181 -3.39 14.90 17.73
CA ASP A 181 -4.31 13.97 18.41
C ASP A 181 -4.47 12.65 17.65
N ILE A 182 -3.36 12.12 17.16
CA ILE A 182 -3.33 10.97 16.25
C ILE A 182 -3.75 9.69 16.98
N LEU A 183 -3.24 9.48 18.20
CA LEU A 183 -3.53 8.29 19.00
C LEU A 183 -4.96 8.35 19.56
N LEU A 184 -5.78 7.38 19.21
CA LEU A 184 -7.14 7.23 19.75
C LEU A 184 -7.24 6.15 20.81
N SER A 185 -6.48 5.06 20.65
CA SER A 185 -6.44 3.96 21.62
C SER A 185 -5.18 3.14 21.42
N GLY A 186 -4.65 2.60 22.50
CA GLY A 186 -3.41 1.84 22.51
C GLY A 186 -2.23 2.67 22.99
N TRP A 187 -1.07 2.45 22.40
CA TRP A 187 0.16 3.13 22.74
C TRP A 187 0.91 3.60 21.49
N ALA A 188 1.47 4.80 21.55
CA ALA A 188 2.28 5.37 20.47
C ALA A 188 3.43 6.19 21.05
N MET A 189 4.52 6.24 20.33
CA MET A 189 5.67 7.09 20.62
C MET A 189 6.12 7.78 19.34
N GLY A 190 6.17 9.13 19.39
CA GLY A 190 6.67 9.96 18.30
C GLY A 190 5.74 10.05 17.08
N GLU A 191 4.46 9.74 17.23
CA GLU A 191 3.49 9.70 16.16
C GLU A 191 3.29 11.04 15.47
N GLU A 192 3.11 12.12 16.22
CA GLU A 192 2.88 13.45 15.63
C GLU A 192 4.05 13.90 14.76
N LYS A 193 5.28 13.66 15.23
CA LYS A 193 6.50 14.06 14.53
C LYS A 193 6.73 13.24 13.25
N ASN A 194 6.45 11.94 13.27
CA ASN A 194 6.84 11.02 12.20
C ASN A 194 5.72 10.77 11.19
N ILE A 195 4.46 10.71 11.64
CA ILE A 195 3.33 10.43 10.74
C ILE A 195 2.30 11.55 10.64
N GLY A 196 2.38 12.60 11.50
CA GLY A 196 1.44 13.73 11.49
C GLY A 196 1.30 14.38 10.12
N GLY A 197 0.10 14.34 9.54
CA GLY A 197 -0.22 14.87 8.21
C GLY A 197 0.37 14.09 7.03
N LYS A 198 1.10 13.00 7.27
CA LYS A 198 1.66 12.16 6.22
C LYS A 198 0.57 11.34 5.52
N ILE A 199 0.85 10.90 4.31
CA ILE A 199 -0.09 10.13 3.50
C ILE A 199 -0.28 8.74 4.11
N ALA A 200 -1.53 8.37 4.34
CA ALA A 200 -1.94 7.05 4.83
C ALA A 200 -2.45 6.16 3.69
N MET A 201 -3.03 6.76 2.64
CA MET A 201 -3.50 6.04 1.45
C MET A 201 -3.34 6.95 0.22
N ALA A 202 -2.86 6.39 -0.86
CA ALA A 202 -2.73 7.08 -2.15
C ALA A 202 -3.00 6.13 -3.32
N GLU A 203 -3.41 6.71 -4.46
CA GLU A 203 -3.42 6.07 -5.76
C GLU A 203 -2.35 6.70 -6.66
N VAL A 204 -1.53 5.88 -7.30
CA VAL A 204 -0.51 6.28 -8.26
C VAL A 204 -0.88 5.75 -9.63
N SER A 205 -1.02 6.62 -10.62
CA SER A 205 -1.28 6.19 -12.00
C SER A 205 -0.06 5.50 -12.59
N LEU A 206 -0.26 4.37 -13.27
CA LEU A 206 0.78 3.62 -13.94
C LEU A 206 0.26 3.14 -15.30
N GLY A 207 0.71 3.80 -16.38
CA GLY A 207 0.14 3.58 -17.70
C GLY A 207 -1.34 3.94 -17.76
N ARG A 208 -2.19 2.98 -18.13
CA ARG A 208 -3.65 3.14 -18.15
C ARG A 208 -4.35 2.69 -16.86
N GLY A 209 -3.63 2.02 -15.98
CA GLY A 209 -4.14 1.55 -14.70
C GLY A 209 -3.53 2.29 -13.52
N SER A 210 -3.53 1.66 -12.36
CA SER A 210 -3.10 2.31 -11.12
C SER A 210 -2.56 1.33 -10.07
N VAL A 211 -1.81 1.91 -9.13
CA VAL A 211 -1.37 1.25 -7.90
C VAL A 211 -1.97 1.98 -6.72
N VAL A 212 -2.79 1.29 -5.93
CA VAL A 212 -3.36 1.81 -4.69
C VAL A 212 -2.48 1.35 -3.53
N LEU A 213 -1.94 2.30 -2.79
CA LEU A 213 -1.08 2.07 -1.62
C LEU A 213 -1.88 2.38 -0.35
N ILE A 214 -2.16 1.37 0.47
CA ILE A 214 -2.78 1.54 1.79
C ILE A 214 -1.70 1.30 2.82
N GLY A 215 -1.22 2.37 3.48
CA GLY A 215 -0.07 2.34 4.39
C GLY A 215 -0.31 1.62 5.71
N PHE A 216 -1.52 1.15 5.95
CA PHE A 216 -1.92 0.40 7.13
C PHE A 216 -2.71 -0.84 6.74
N ARG A 217 -3.03 -1.69 7.70
CA ARG A 217 -3.92 -2.84 7.47
C ARG A 217 -5.38 -2.38 7.47
N PRO A 218 -6.07 -2.30 6.30
CA PRO A 218 -7.49 -1.91 6.25
C PRO A 218 -8.39 -2.95 6.92
N GLN A 219 -7.88 -4.16 7.13
CA GLN A 219 -8.39 -5.21 7.99
C GLN A 219 -7.24 -5.84 8.78
N PHE A 220 -7.47 -6.21 10.01
CA PHE A 220 -6.57 -7.01 10.83
C PHE A 220 -7.43 -7.99 11.64
N ARG A 221 -7.37 -9.27 11.28
CA ARG A 221 -8.23 -10.32 11.87
C ARG A 221 -9.71 -9.97 11.78
N ALA A 222 -10.15 -9.50 10.60
CA ALA A 222 -11.48 -8.99 10.32
C ALA A 222 -11.92 -7.79 11.20
N GLN A 223 -10.98 -6.94 11.58
CA GLN A 223 -11.18 -5.66 12.28
C GLN A 223 -10.13 -4.63 11.76
N PRO A 224 -10.32 -3.32 11.99
CA PRO A 224 -11.57 -2.62 12.28
C PRO A 224 -12.46 -2.53 11.03
N ARG A 225 -13.77 -2.69 11.21
CA ARG A 225 -14.72 -2.74 10.07
C ARG A 225 -14.90 -1.42 9.31
N ASN A 226 -14.60 -0.29 9.95
CA ASN A 226 -14.74 1.02 9.33
C ASN A 226 -13.81 1.22 8.12
N THR A 227 -12.65 0.59 8.08
CA THR A 227 -11.69 0.70 6.98
C THR A 227 -11.86 -0.37 5.88
N PHE A 228 -12.79 -1.32 6.05
CA PHE A 228 -13.10 -2.31 5.00
C PHE A 228 -13.52 -1.67 3.69
N LYS A 229 -14.27 -0.55 3.76
CA LYS A 229 -14.68 0.18 2.56
C LYS A 229 -13.51 0.67 1.71
N LEU A 230 -12.39 1.05 2.33
CA LEU A 230 -11.19 1.44 1.59
C LEU A 230 -10.63 0.28 0.77
N LEU A 231 -10.64 -0.93 1.34
CA LEU A 231 -10.28 -2.15 0.62
C LEU A 231 -11.29 -2.45 -0.47
N PHE A 232 -12.58 -2.48 -0.14
CA PHE A 232 -13.63 -2.86 -1.08
C PHE A 232 -13.73 -1.91 -2.28
N ASN A 233 -13.69 -0.60 -2.03
CA ASN A 233 -13.73 0.39 -3.11
C ASN A 233 -12.48 0.32 -4.03
N SER A 234 -11.37 -0.21 -3.51
CA SER A 234 -10.16 -0.38 -4.32
C SER A 234 -10.23 -1.55 -5.31
N LEU A 235 -11.33 -2.30 -5.33
CA LEU A 235 -11.52 -3.45 -6.23
C LEU A 235 -12.34 -3.12 -7.49
N TYR A 236 -12.90 -1.89 -7.56
CA TYR A 236 -13.78 -1.45 -8.66
C TYR A 236 -13.15 -0.37 -9.54
#